data_e4f387ec934ba8ece492d1b99592f1ae
#
_entry.id   e4f387ec934ba8ece492d1b99592f1ae
#
_cell.length_a   1.000
_cell.length_b   1.000
_cell.length_c   1.000
_cell.angle_alpha   90.00
_cell.angle_beta   90.00
_cell.angle_gamma   90.00
#
_symmetry.space_group_name_H-M   'P 1'
#
loop_
_entity.id
_entity.type
_entity.pdbx_description
1 polymer ?
#
loop_
_entity_poly.entity_id
_entity_poly.type
_entity_poly.pdbx_seq_one_letter_code
_entity_poly.pdbx_strand_id
1 'polypeptide(L)'
;MKIFRLSVLAALGCFMMLSCDNSLEEWTPGEGGNSGTTPETPETPVVKTTYHVKAKETFDAIVRCYQITSGATKGFFNENYPKGAGDGAASFLWPYDGLVAGVATLHKLGYDVGYKDMVDRFQAYYRPSAVLNVGGYGSSTNGRTGGGDRFFDDNAIIGIELVEAYHLLKDPKYLDWCAQIVKFYQAGIDNTMGKALWWCENNINQPGNDNSNKPACANGFATWFLMKYYEVCPEAEKAAVLEMAKTLYKWLYDNLRDKGDNLYWNSKGADGNINTMKWTYNSGAMIAGGVRLYEVTGELHYLNEAKATANSSYDYWVRSRNGIPLCYPTNDPWFTIQLIKSFIELEPHDKSFTRKCMEVFISNLDNAWKNGRMNTGLFYEDWTGKNINPDRDKQLLMQAAALESLGVVALYNP
;
A
#
# COMPACT_ATOMS: atom_id res chain seq x y z
N MET A 1 38.75 10.32 44.22
CA MET A 1 39.86 11.28 43.95
C MET A 1 40.19 11.10 42.47
N LYS A 2 39.91 11.92 41.53
CA LYS A 2 39.92 13.35 41.29
C LYS A 2 38.81 13.69 40.25
N ILE A 3 38.15 14.75 40.54
CA ILE A 3 37.24 15.52 39.72
C ILE A 3 38.08 16.31 38.70
N PHE A 4 37.62 16.45 37.41
CA PHE A 4 37.92 17.65 36.64
C PHE A 4 36.65 18.11 35.90
N ARG A 5 36.37 19.36 36.13
CA ARG A 5 35.27 20.18 35.58
C ARG A 5 35.82 21.11 34.48
N LEU A 6 34.88 21.58 33.64
CA LEU A 6 34.84 22.83 32.84
C LEU A 6 35.69 22.85 31.55
N SER A 7 35.20 23.41 30.46
CA SER A 7 34.71 24.77 30.31
C SER A 7 33.86 24.94 29.04
N VAL A 8 32.84 25.78 29.16
CA VAL A 8 32.06 26.45 28.14
C VAL A 8 32.90 27.48 27.41
N LEU A 9 32.77 27.60 26.07
CA LEU A 9 33.16 28.84 25.36
C LEU A 9 32.06 29.16 24.33
N ALA A 10 31.37 30.24 24.63
CA ALA A 10 30.51 30.98 23.72
C ALA A 10 31.35 31.81 22.79
N ALA A 11 30.99 31.86 21.50
CA ALA A 11 31.47 32.87 20.58
C ALA A 11 30.28 33.63 19.99
N LEU A 12 30.17 34.88 20.43
CA LEU A 12 29.39 35.96 19.78
C LEU A 12 30.10 36.37 18.50
N GLY A 13 29.35 36.60 17.45
CA GLY A 13 29.83 37.21 16.21
C GLY A 13 28.72 37.90 15.45
N CYS A 14 28.62 39.15 15.71
CA CYS A 14 28.38 40.38 14.91
C CYS A 14 27.14 40.43 14.00
N PHE A 15 26.25 41.26 14.45
CA PHE A 15 25.23 42.01 13.70
C PHE A 15 25.88 43.09 12.82
N MET A 16 25.49 43.17 11.55
CA MET A 16 25.55 44.41 10.79
C MET A 16 24.13 44.90 10.54
N MET A 17 23.81 46.00 11.19
CA MET A 17 22.64 46.84 10.93
C MET A 17 22.90 47.68 9.68
N LEU A 18 21.95 47.71 8.76
CA LEU A 18 21.79 48.79 7.80
C LEU A 18 20.42 49.41 8.10
N SER A 19 20.55 50.67 8.56
CA SER A 19 19.46 51.63 8.80
C SER A 19 19.00 52.20 7.47
N CYS A 20 17.69 52.34 7.29
CA CYS A 20 17.08 53.39 6.49
C CYS A 20 15.67 53.65 7.02
N ASP A 21 15.56 54.75 7.55
CA ASP A 21 14.77 55.96 7.54
C ASP A 21 13.23 55.85 7.84
N ASN A 22 12.91 56.61 8.90
CA ASN A 22 11.56 56.94 9.36
C ASN A 22 10.92 58.01 8.47
N SER A 23 9.68 57.79 8.06
CA SER A 23 8.71 58.85 7.97
C SER A 23 7.34 58.34 8.48
N LEU A 24 6.95 58.86 9.65
CA LEU A 24 5.62 58.72 10.23
C LEU A 24 4.67 59.63 9.45
N GLU A 25 3.65 59.10 8.80
CA GLU A 25 2.42 59.83 8.51
C GLU A 25 1.29 59.27 9.39
N GLU A 26 0.66 60.18 10.13
CA GLU A 26 -0.49 59.95 10.98
C GLU A 26 -1.70 59.54 10.13
N TRP A 27 -2.31 58.42 10.49
CA TRP A 27 -3.59 57.95 9.92
C TRP A 27 -4.76 58.40 10.82
N THR A 28 -5.68 59.17 10.26
CA THR A 28 -6.98 59.49 10.87
C THR A 28 -8.06 58.54 10.36
N PRO A 29 -9.00 58.04 11.22
CA PRO A 29 -10.02 57.10 10.78
C PRO A 29 -11.15 57.83 10.05
N GLY A 30 -11.40 57.38 8.81
CA GLY A 30 -12.62 57.73 8.05
C GLY A 30 -13.52 56.50 7.98
N GLU A 31 -14.77 56.66 8.39
CA GLU A 31 -15.86 55.70 8.25
C GLU A 31 -16.18 55.42 6.78
N GLY A 32 -16.38 54.14 6.43
CA GLY A 32 -16.95 53.79 5.13
C GLY A 32 -16.80 52.30 4.87
N GLY A 33 -17.87 51.51 5.10
CA GLY A 33 -17.92 50.10 4.83
C GLY A 33 -17.72 49.74 3.36
N ASN A 34 -16.99 48.70 3.12
CA ASN A 34 -17.25 47.79 1.99
C ASN A 34 -16.65 46.42 2.24
N SER A 35 -17.45 45.38 2.02
CA SER A 35 -17.10 43.99 2.07
C SER A 35 -15.98 43.65 1.06
N GLY A 36 -14.74 43.61 1.53
CA GLY A 36 -13.61 43.18 0.73
C GLY A 36 -13.43 41.67 0.85
N THR A 37 -13.83 40.92 -0.17
CA THR A 37 -13.34 39.56 -0.43
C THR A 37 -11.84 39.59 -0.51
N THR A 38 -11.18 38.83 0.35
CA THR A 38 -9.74 38.56 0.26
C THR A 38 -9.46 38.01 -1.15
N PRO A 39 -8.48 38.58 -1.90
CA PRO A 39 -8.11 37.98 -3.19
C PRO A 39 -7.58 36.58 -2.95
N GLU A 40 -8.29 35.57 -3.44
CA GLU A 40 -7.74 34.24 -3.57
C GLU A 40 -6.49 34.34 -4.45
N THR A 41 -5.36 33.92 -3.90
CA THR A 41 -4.13 33.74 -4.68
C THR A 41 -4.47 32.78 -5.82
N PRO A 42 -4.27 33.13 -7.09
CA PRO A 42 -4.59 32.22 -8.19
C PRO A 42 -3.77 30.95 -7.99
N GLU A 43 -4.45 29.83 -7.75
CA GLU A 43 -3.81 28.53 -7.76
C GLU A 43 -3.13 28.36 -9.13
N THR A 44 -1.82 28.18 -9.12
CA THR A 44 -1.05 27.90 -10.34
C THR A 44 -1.66 26.63 -10.95
N PRO A 45 -2.12 26.63 -12.21
CA PRO A 45 -2.71 25.45 -12.81
C PRO A 45 -1.71 24.30 -12.75
N VAL A 46 -2.04 23.24 -12.02
CA VAL A 46 -1.22 22.01 -12.01
C VAL A 46 -1.23 21.47 -13.44
N VAL A 47 -0.09 21.54 -14.11
CA VAL A 47 0.07 20.95 -15.44
C VAL A 47 -0.03 19.43 -15.24
N LYS A 48 -1.18 18.85 -15.59
CA LYS A 48 -1.42 17.41 -15.48
C LYS A 48 -0.49 16.70 -16.44
N THR A 49 0.38 15.85 -15.89
CA THR A 49 1.27 15.01 -16.70
C THR A 49 0.46 13.99 -17.49
N THR A 50 1.10 13.35 -18.48
CA THR A 50 0.47 12.27 -19.24
C THR A 50 -0.06 11.15 -18.34
N TYR A 51 0.62 10.86 -17.23
CA TYR A 51 0.20 9.81 -16.28
C TYR A 51 -1.02 10.19 -15.46
N HIS A 52 -1.21 11.44 -15.12
CA HIS A 52 -2.47 11.92 -14.52
C HIS A 52 -3.67 11.58 -15.43
N VAL A 53 -3.55 11.89 -16.72
CA VAL A 53 -4.61 11.62 -17.69
C VAL A 53 -4.81 10.11 -17.86
N LYS A 54 -3.73 9.35 -18.05
CA LYS A 54 -3.77 7.89 -18.20
C LYS A 54 -4.44 7.22 -16.97
N ALA A 55 -4.11 7.63 -15.74
CA ALA A 55 -4.73 7.11 -14.52
C ALA A 55 -6.23 7.39 -14.49
N LYS A 56 -6.64 8.65 -14.78
CA LYS A 56 -8.05 9.01 -14.81
C LYS A 56 -8.85 8.26 -15.87
N GLU A 57 -8.32 8.13 -17.07
CA GLU A 57 -8.95 7.35 -18.15
C GLU A 57 -9.11 5.86 -17.77
N THR A 58 -8.12 5.29 -17.08
CA THR A 58 -8.18 3.91 -16.60
C THR A 58 -9.26 3.75 -15.54
N PHE A 59 -9.37 4.68 -14.60
CA PHE A 59 -10.47 4.69 -13.62
C PHE A 59 -11.84 4.79 -14.29
N ASP A 60 -11.99 5.68 -15.27
CA ASP A 60 -13.26 5.82 -16.00
C ASP A 60 -13.63 4.54 -16.76
N ALA A 61 -12.64 3.82 -17.30
CA ALA A 61 -12.87 2.51 -17.91
C ALA A 61 -13.31 1.47 -16.88
N ILE A 62 -12.69 1.45 -15.69
CA ILE A 62 -13.08 0.56 -14.58
C ILE A 62 -14.51 0.85 -14.13
N VAL A 63 -14.86 2.12 -13.91
CA VAL A 63 -16.22 2.51 -13.52
C VAL A 63 -17.23 2.05 -14.57
N ARG A 64 -16.97 2.33 -15.83
CA ARG A 64 -17.87 1.97 -16.93
C ARG A 64 -18.08 0.46 -17.07
N CYS A 65 -17.05 -0.35 -16.83
CA CYS A 65 -17.09 -1.79 -17.06
C CYS A 65 -17.50 -2.61 -15.84
N TYR A 66 -17.15 -2.16 -14.62
CA TYR A 66 -17.29 -2.98 -13.41
C TYR A 66 -18.31 -2.43 -12.41
N GLN A 67 -18.60 -1.11 -12.41
CA GLN A 67 -19.43 -0.54 -11.35
C GLN A 67 -20.85 -1.08 -11.39
N ILE A 68 -21.35 -1.50 -10.23
CA ILE A 68 -22.72 -1.97 -10.04
C ILE A 68 -23.62 -0.73 -9.83
N THR A 69 -24.56 -0.53 -10.75
CA THR A 69 -25.39 0.68 -10.81
C THR A 69 -26.73 0.56 -10.12
N SER A 70 -27.12 -0.66 -9.69
CA SER A 70 -28.45 -0.92 -9.06
C SER A 70 -28.38 -2.04 -8.03
N GLY A 71 -29.46 -2.18 -7.24
CA GLY A 71 -29.58 -3.23 -6.23
C GLY A 71 -28.84 -2.93 -4.92
N ALA A 72 -28.76 -3.94 -4.05
CA ALA A 72 -28.18 -3.83 -2.69
C ALA A 72 -26.68 -3.51 -2.67
N THR A 73 -25.96 -3.85 -3.74
CA THR A 73 -24.53 -3.62 -3.88
C THR A 73 -24.23 -2.46 -4.84
N LYS A 74 -25.20 -1.54 -5.05
CA LYS A 74 -24.98 -0.33 -5.85
C LYS A 74 -23.76 0.45 -5.33
N GLY A 75 -22.88 0.83 -6.25
CA GLY A 75 -21.64 1.57 -5.95
C GLY A 75 -20.44 0.68 -5.64
N PHE A 76 -20.63 -0.63 -5.49
CA PHE A 76 -19.55 -1.63 -5.55
C PHE A 76 -19.19 -1.97 -7.00
N PHE A 77 -18.27 -2.90 -7.16
CA PHE A 77 -17.73 -3.32 -8.46
C PHE A 77 -17.86 -4.84 -8.61
N ASN A 78 -18.03 -5.31 -9.84
CA ASN A 78 -17.99 -6.73 -10.16
C ASN A 78 -16.56 -7.26 -10.06
N GLU A 79 -16.41 -8.57 -9.86
CA GLU A 79 -15.12 -9.26 -9.81
C GLU A 79 -14.44 -9.29 -11.18
N ASN A 80 -15.24 -9.60 -12.21
CA ASN A 80 -14.78 -9.78 -13.57
C ASN A 80 -15.53 -8.90 -14.58
N TYR A 81 -14.90 -8.65 -15.72
CA TYR A 81 -15.54 -8.07 -16.90
C TYR A 81 -15.21 -8.91 -18.14
N PRO A 82 -16.23 -9.40 -18.87
CA PRO A 82 -17.65 -9.34 -18.54
C PRO A 82 -17.96 -10.03 -17.20
N LYS A 83 -19.05 -9.65 -16.54
CA LYS A 83 -19.48 -10.33 -15.31
C LYS A 83 -19.75 -11.80 -15.58
N GLY A 84 -19.02 -12.68 -14.89
CA GLY A 84 -19.18 -14.12 -14.99
C GLY A 84 -20.44 -14.64 -14.28
N ALA A 85 -20.98 -15.78 -14.72
CA ALA A 85 -22.11 -16.42 -14.07
C ALA A 85 -21.82 -16.86 -12.62
N GLY A 86 -20.55 -17.12 -12.29
CA GLY A 86 -20.08 -17.48 -10.95
C GLY A 86 -19.72 -16.29 -10.06
N ASP A 87 -19.75 -15.06 -10.60
CA ASP A 87 -19.41 -13.87 -9.83
C ASP A 87 -20.48 -13.58 -8.77
N GLY A 88 -20.02 -13.15 -7.61
CA GLY A 88 -20.90 -12.77 -6.54
C GLY A 88 -21.65 -11.45 -6.75
N ALA A 89 -22.32 -11.01 -5.70
CA ALA A 89 -23.06 -9.75 -5.70
C ALA A 89 -22.14 -8.52 -5.81
N ALA A 90 -20.90 -8.64 -5.37
CA ALA A 90 -19.81 -7.67 -5.52
C ALA A 90 -18.46 -8.41 -5.56
N SER A 91 -17.40 -7.72 -5.92
CA SER A 91 -16.03 -8.25 -5.91
C SER A 91 -15.63 -8.74 -4.52
N PHE A 92 -14.62 -9.61 -4.48
CA PHE A 92 -13.94 -9.93 -3.24
C PHE A 92 -13.24 -8.69 -2.66
N LEU A 93 -12.88 -8.80 -1.37
CA LEU A 93 -12.24 -7.72 -0.62
C LEU A 93 -10.90 -7.29 -1.23
N TRP A 94 -10.03 -8.24 -1.55
CA TRP A 94 -8.72 -7.95 -2.13
C TRP A 94 -8.79 -7.14 -3.44
N PRO A 95 -9.57 -7.51 -4.48
CA PRO A 95 -9.72 -6.67 -5.66
C PRO A 95 -10.34 -5.30 -5.37
N TYR A 96 -11.27 -5.22 -4.41
CA TYR A 96 -11.87 -3.96 -4.01
C TYR A 96 -10.84 -3.05 -3.31
N ASP A 97 -10.02 -3.58 -2.43
CA ASP A 97 -8.92 -2.88 -1.78
C ASP A 97 -7.91 -2.33 -2.81
N GLY A 98 -7.47 -3.18 -3.74
CA GLY A 98 -6.58 -2.73 -4.82
C GLY A 98 -7.17 -1.57 -5.63
N LEU A 99 -8.49 -1.56 -5.85
CA LEU A 99 -9.16 -0.42 -6.50
C LEU A 99 -9.14 0.83 -5.60
N VAL A 100 -9.38 0.68 -4.30
CA VAL A 100 -9.30 1.82 -3.34
C VAL A 100 -7.90 2.41 -3.32
N ALA A 101 -6.85 1.58 -3.31
CA ALA A 101 -5.46 2.02 -3.41
C ALA A 101 -5.20 2.86 -4.68
N GLY A 102 -5.68 2.38 -5.83
CA GLY A 102 -5.60 3.13 -7.09
C GLY A 102 -6.35 4.46 -7.04
N VAL A 103 -7.55 4.48 -6.43
CA VAL A 103 -8.36 5.69 -6.28
C VAL A 103 -7.74 6.68 -5.28
N ALA A 104 -7.03 6.20 -4.25
CA ALA A 104 -6.24 7.04 -3.35
C ALA A 104 -5.19 7.86 -4.12
N THR A 105 -4.53 7.28 -5.13
CA THR A 105 -3.59 8.02 -5.97
C THR A 105 -4.27 9.13 -6.77
N LEU A 106 -5.46 8.88 -7.32
CA LEU A 106 -6.24 9.91 -8.02
C LEU A 106 -6.69 11.03 -7.09
N HIS A 107 -7.09 10.70 -5.87
CA HIS A 107 -7.45 11.68 -4.86
C HIS A 107 -6.25 12.59 -4.53
N LYS A 108 -5.06 12.02 -4.33
CA LYS A 108 -3.80 12.78 -4.16
C LYS A 108 -3.47 13.68 -5.35
N LEU A 109 -3.82 13.27 -6.54
CA LEU A 109 -3.66 14.04 -7.78
C LEU A 109 -4.76 15.11 -7.97
N GLY A 110 -5.64 15.30 -6.99
CA GLY A 110 -6.67 16.34 -6.97
C GLY A 110 -7.94 16.00 -7.76
N TYR A 111 -8.19 14.71 -8.07
CA TYR A 111 -9.44 14.29 -8.69
C TYR A 111 -10.51 14.01 -7.62
N ASP A 112 -11.71 14.53 -7.84
CA ASP A 112 -12.89 14.09 -7.08
C ASP A 112 -13.45 12.81 -7.72
N VAL A 113 -13.15 11.68 -7.09
CA VAL A 113 -13.50 10.32 -7.57
C VAL A 113 -14.29 9.52 -6.53
N GLY A 114 -14.85 10.20 -5.52
CA GLY A 114 -15.62 9.57 -4.47
C GLY A 114 -14.79 8.68 -3.52
N TYR A 115 -13.51 9.04 -3.31
CA TYR A 115 -12.56 8.24 -2.50
C TYR A 115 -13.10 7.90 -1.11
N LYS A 116 -13.63 8.90 -0.39
CA LYS A 116 -14.20 8.68 0.95
C LYS A 116 -15.29 7.61 0.96
N ASP A 117 -16.23 7.68 0.02
CA ASP A 117 -17.31 6.71 -0.08
C ASP A 117 -16.81 5.30 -0.38
N MET A 118 -15.74 5.19 -1.16
CA MET A 118 -15.13 3.89 -1.47
C MET A 118 -14.44 3.30 -0.24
N VAL A 119 -13.69 4.09 0.53
CA VAL A 119 -13.10 3.63 1.80
C VAL A 119 -14.19 3.23 2.79
N ASP A 120 -15.26 4.03 2.93
CA ASP A 120 -16.34 3.74 3.87
C ASP A 120 -17.05 2.41 3.55
N ARG A 121 -17.05 1.97 2.29
CA ARG A 121 -17.62 0.67 1.88
C ARG A 121 -16.82 -0.54 2.35
N PHE A 122 -15.59 -0.40 2.87
CA PHE A 122 -14.92 -1.51 3.56
C PHE A 122 -15.77 -2.11 4.68
N GLN A 123 -16.64 -1.31 5.32
CA GLN A 123 -17.53 -1.80 6.36
C GLN A 123 -18.53 -2.87 5.89
N ALA A 124 -18.81 -2.96 4.59
CA ALA A 124 -19.62 -4.05 4.05
C ALA A 124 -18.94 -5.44 4.11
N TYR A 125 -17.62 -5.45 4.25
CA TYR A 125 -16.82 -6.67 4.45
C TYR A 125 -16.56 -6.96 5.92
N TYR A 126 -16.82 -6.00 6.82
CA TYR A 126 -16.53 -6.16 8.24
C TYR A 126 -17.44 -7.20 8.91
N ARG A 127 -16.82 -8.06 9.71
CA ARG A 127 -17.49 -9.07 10.54
C ARG A 127 -17.08 -8.86 11.99
N PRO A 128 -18.05 -8.58 12.90
CA PRO A 128 -17.75 -8.27 14.31
C PRO A 128 -17.21 -9.48 15.07
N SER A 129 -17.50 -10.68 14.62
CA SER A 129 -17.04 -11.93 15.24
C SER A 129 -17.05 -13.07 14.21
N ALA A 130 -16.11 -14.01 14.36
CA ALA A 130 -16.08 -15.31 13.70
C ALA A 130 -15.29 -16.31 14.56
N VAL A 131 -14.37 -17.13 14.02
CA VAL A 131 -13.64 -18.16 14.77
C VAL A 131 -12.88 -17.59 15.98
N LEU A 132 -12.20 -16.45 15.81
CA LEU A 132 -11.42 -15.82 16.88
C LEU A 132 -12.23 -14.93 17.84
N ASN A 133 -13.55 -14.84 17.68
CA ASN A 133 -14.43 -14.02 18.53
C ASN A 133 -14.04 -12.53 18.65
N VAL A 134 -13.36 -12.00 17.63
CA VAL A 134 -12.99 -10.59 17.48
C VAL A 134 -13.39 -10.10 16.12
N GLY A 135 -13.51 -8.77 15.94
CA GLY A 135 -13.83 -8.15 14.66
C GLY A 135 -12.67 -8.25 13.66
N GLY A 136 -13.00 -8.30 12.37
CA GLY A 136 -12.06 -8.31 11.25
C GLY A 136 -12.82 -8.31 9.92
N TYR A 137 -12.11 -8.12 8.82
CA TYR A 137 -12.70 -8.04 7.49
C TYR A 137 -12.70 -9.42 6.81
N GLY A 138 -13.85 -9.82 6.29
CA GLY A 138 -14.02 -11.05 5.52
C GLY A 138 -13.80 -10.83 4.04
N SER A 139 -13.53 -11.90 3.31
CA SER A 139 -13.19 -11.85 1.88
C SER A 139 -14.33 -11.41 0.97
N SER A 140 -15.58 -11.39 1.46
CA SER A 140 -16.76 -10.97 0.68
C SER A 140 -17.71 -10.10 1.50
N THR A 141 -18.61 -9.38 0.81
CA THR A 141 -19.63 -8.55 1.47
C THR A 141 -20.63 -9.40 2.25
N ASN A 142 -21.31 -8.81 3.26
CA ASN A 142 -22.32 -9.49 4.06
C ASN A 142 -23.53 -10.00 3.24
N GLY A 143 -23.74 -9.52 2.05
CA GLY A 143 -24.77 -10.00 1.12
C GLY A 143 -24.37 -11.25 0.35
N ARG A 144 -23.20 -11.80 0.57
CA ARG A 144 -22.63 -12.99 -0.06
C ARG A 144 -22.28 -13.99 1.02
N THR A 145 -22.63 -15.25 0.87
CA THR A 145 -22.28 -16.41 1.72
C THR A 145 -21.63 -16.11 3.09
N GLY A 146 -22.30 -15.38 3.95
CA GLY A 146 -21.85 -15.13 5.33
C GLY A 146 -20.62 -14.21 5.52
N GLY A 147 -20.22 -13.45 4.51
CA GLY A 147 -19.10 -12.50 4.56
C GLY A 147 -17.73 -13.13 4.29
N GLY A 148 -17.67 -14.38 3.85
CA GLY A 148 -16.45 -15.09 3.47
C GLY A 148 -15.49 -15.38 4.63
N ASP A 149 -14.37 -15.97 4.30
CA ASP A 149 -13.27 -16.23 5.23
C ASP A 149 -12.51 -14.94 5.54
N ARG A 150 -11.89 -14.86 6.72
CA ARG A 150 -11.09 -13.72 7.13
C ARG A 150 -9.60 -14.09 7.02
N PHE A 151 -8.95 -13.45 6.04
CA PHE A 151 -7.53 -13.63 5.79
C PHE A 151 -6.72 -12.53 6.49
N PHE A 152 -5.57 -12.89 7.05
CA PHE A 152 -4.74 -11.93 7.77
C PHE A 152 -4.01 -10.97 6.83
N ASP A 153 -3.64 -11.41 5.62
CA ASP A 153 -3.09 -10.54 4.57
C ASP A 153 -4.12 -9.54 4.01
N ASP A 154 -5.35 -9.97 3.72
CA ASP A 154 -6.44 -9.07 3.32
C ASP A 154 -6.66 -7.95 4.37
N ASN A 155 -6.64 -8.31 5.65
CA ASN A 155 -6.77 -7.33 6.72
C ASN A 155 -5.55 -6.40 6.81
N ALA A 156 -4.34 -6.86 6.43
CA ALA A 156 -3.15 -6.03 6.41
C ALA A 156 -3.21 -4.96 5.32
N ILE A 157 -3.58 -5.35 4.09
CA ILE A 157 -3.67 -4.40 2.98
C ILE A 157 -4.73 -3.34 3.24
N ILE A 158 -5.92 -3.73 3.76
CA ILE A 158 -6.92 -2.75 4.21
C ILE A 158 -6.35 -1.82 5.28
N GLY A 159 -5.60 -2.35 6.24
CA GLY A 159 -4.98 -1.54 7.28
C GLY A 159 -4.06 -0.46 6.70
N ILE A 160 -3.28 -0.79 5.68
CA ILE A 160 -2.43 0.17 4.96
C ILE A 160 -3.29 1.27 4.33
N GLU A 161 -4.38 0.91 3.63
CA GLU A 161 -5.27 1.88 2.99
C GLU A 161 -6.10 2.70 3.99
N LEU A 162 -6.43 2.16 5.16
CA LEU A 162 -7.10 2.91 6.24
C LEU A 162 -6.18 3.98 6.87
N VAL A 163 -4.89 3.68 7.06
CA VAL A 163 -3.91 4.69 7.50
C VAL A 163 -3.77 5.78 6.43
N GLU A 164 -3.73 5.41 5.15
CA GLU A 164 -3.70 6.36 4.05
C GLU A 164 -4.97 7.23 4.03
N ALA A 165 -6.15 6.62 4.22
CA ALA A 165 -7.41 7.35 4.30
C ALA A 165 -7.44 8.34 5.47
N TYR A 166 -6.88 7.96 6.63
CA TYR A 166 -6.73 8.90 7.74
C TYR A 166 -5.84 10.09 7.38
N HIS A 167 -4.71 9.85 6.70
CA HIS A 167 -3.84 10.94 6.26
C HIS A 167 -4.51 11.89 5.26
N LEU A 168 -5.34 11.37 4.35
CA LEU A 168 -6.00 12.15 3.30
C LEU A 168 -7.28 12.84 3.79
N LEU A 169 -8.10 12.15 4.58
CA LEU A 169 -9.45 12.60 4.95
C LEU A 169 -9.53 13.15 6.38
N LYS A 170 -8.52 12.90 7.23
CA LYS A 170 -8.45 13.34 8.63
C LYS A 170 -9.62 12.88 9.51
N ASP A 171 -10.32 11.80 9.12
CA ASP A 171 -11.42 11.23 9.88
C ASP A 171 -10.88 10.16 10.86
N PRO A 172 -10.98 10.37 12.19
CA PRO A 172 -10.39 9.46 13.19
C PRO A 172 -11.02 8.07 13.19
N LYS A 173 -12.21 7.88 12.61
CA LYS A 173 -12.84 6.55 12.52
C LYS A 173 -11.95 5.51 11.82
N TYR A 174 -11.10 5.94 10.88
CA TYR A 174 -10.19 5.03 10.19
C TYR A 174 -9.11 4.48 11.12
N LEU A 175 -8.69 5.25 12.13
CA LEU A 175 -7.79 4.74 13.19
C LEU A 175 -8.50 3.72 14.09
N ASP A 176 -9.79 3.91 14.40
CA ASP A 176 -10.58 2.93 15.13
C ASP A 176 -10.67 1.61 14.36
N TRP A 177 -10.80 1.67 13.03
CA TRP A 177 -10.82 0.48 12.18
C TRP A 177 -9.44 -0.19 12.11
N CYS A 178 -8.34 0.58 12.08
CA CYS A 178 -6.99 0.04 12.21
C CYS A 178 -6.80 -0.68 13.56
N ALA A 179 -7.25 -0.08 14.66
CA ALA A 179 -7.16 -0.70 15.98
C ALA A 179 -7.93 -2.04 16.07
N GLN A 180 -9.03 -2.19 15.33
CA GLN A 180 -9.74 -3.47 15.22
C GLN A 180 -8.91 -4.54 14.49
N ILE A 181 -8.19 -4.16 13.43
CA ILE A 181 -7.27 -5.08 12.73
C ILE A 181 -6.13 -5.50 13.66
N VAL A 182 -5.58 -4.57 14.46
CA VAL A 182 -4.56 -4.91 15.45
C VAL A 182 -5.07 -5.94 16.46
N LYS A 183 -6.32 -5.79 16.96
CA LYS A 183 -6.96 -6.78 17.85
C LYS A 183 -7.16 -8.14 17.17
N PHE A 184 -7.49 -8.14 15.88
CA PHE A 184 -7.60 -9.37 15.09
C PHE A 184 -6.25 -10.09 15.00
N TYR A 185 -5.15 -9.36 14.81
CA TYR A 185 -3.80 -9.94 14.82
C TYR A 185 -3.39 -10.47 16.19
N GLN A 186 -3.68 -9.72 17.26
CA GLN A 186 -3.42 -10.19 18.64
C GLN A 186 -4.10 -11.53 18.94
N ALA A 187 -5.31 -11.72 18.42
CA ALA A 187 -6.06 -12.97 18.57
C ALA A 187 -5.53 -14.09 17.65
N GLY A 188 -4.94 -13.76 16.49
CA GLY A 188 -4.48 -14.72 15.49
C GLY A 188 -3.03 -15.17 15.65
N ILE A 189 -2.20 -14.44 16.39
CA ILE A 189 -0.82 -14.81 16.65
C ILE A 189 -0.77 -15.90 17.73
N ASP A 190 -0.18 -17.03 17.40
CA ASP A 190 0.07 -18.12 18.34
C ASP A 190 1.55 -18.52 18.38
N ASN A 191 1.90 -19.48 19.25
CA ASN A 191 3.27 -19.99 19.38
C ASN A 191 3.57 -21.21 18.51
N THR A 192 2.60 -21.71 17.74
CA THR A 192 2.80 -22.85 16.85
C THR A 192 3.79 -22.47 15.75
N MET A 193 4.89 -23.16 15.64
CA MET A 193 6.00 -22.83 14.72
C MET A 193 6.62 -21.45 14.94
N GLY A 194 6.44 -20.86 16.14
CA GLY A 194 6.86 -19.50 16.49
C GLY A 194 5.76 -18.44 16.30
N LYS A 195 5.93 -17.29 16.96
CA LYS A 195 4.93 -16.22 16.99
C LYS A 195 4.77 -15.55 15.64
N ALA A 196 3.74 -15.90 14.89
CA ALA A 196 3.40 -15.32 13.61
C ALA A 196 1.91 -15.53 13.27
N LEU A 197 1.42 -14.82 12.27
CA LEU A 197 0.07 -14.93 11.74
C LEU A 197 -0.04 -16.13 10.79
N TRP A 198 -1.16 -16.81 10.85
CA TRP A 198 -1.62 -17.77 9.86
C TRP A 198 -2.11 -17.05 8.59
N TRP A 199 -2.45 -17.80 7.55
CA TRP A 199 -3.05 -17.21 6.35
C TRP A 199 -4.51 -16.83 6.59
N CYS A 200 -5.30 -17.77 7.13
CA CYS A 200 -6.73 -17.63 7.36
C CYS A 200 -7.11 -18.12 8.75
N GLU A 201 -8.04 -17.42 9.41
CA GLU A 201 -8.50 -17.82 10.75
C GLU A 201 -9.17 -19.19 10.80
N ASN A 202 -9.84 -19.62 9.70
CA ASN A 202 -10.50 -20.91 9.63
C ASN A 202 -9.52 -22.09 9.52
N ASN A 203 -8.24 -21.82 9.22
CA ASN A 203 -7.25 -22.85 8.95
C ASN A 203 -6.08 -22.81 9.95
N ILE A 204 -6.30 -22.31 11.16
CA ILE A 204 -5.26 -22.21 12.20
C ILE A 204 -4.89 -23.62 12.68
N ASN A 205 -3.61 -23.97 12.60
CA ASN A 205 -3.00 -25.18 13.16
C ASN A 205 -3.74 -26.49 12.81
N GLN A 206 -3.91 -26.74 11.52
CA GLN A 206 -4.54 -27.96 10.98
C GLN A 206 -3.51 -28.75 10.13
N PRO A 207 -2.63 -29.55 10.74
CA PRO A 207 -1.67 -30.36 9.99
C PRO A 207 -2.37 -31.24 8.95
N GLY A 208 -1.86 -31.27 7.72
CA GLY A 208 -2.47 -31.98 6.59
C GLY A 208 -3.47 -31.14 5.77
N ASN A 209 -3.74 -29.89 6.17
CA ASN A 209 -4.46 -28.92 5.37
C ASN A 209 -3.46 -27.92 4.74
N ASP A 210 -3.30 -27.94 3.42
CA ASP A 210 -2.37 -27.06 2.69
C ASP A 210 -2.64 -25.57 2.92
N ASN A 211 -3.88 -25.20 3.24
CA ASN A 211 -4.25 -23.83 3.58
C ASN A 211 -3.90 -23.45 5.03
N SER A 212 -3.49 -24.43 5.86
CA SER A 212 -3.00 -24.19 7.22
C SER A 212 -1.51 -23.91 7.20
N ASN A 213 -1.16 -22.67 6.95
CA ASN A 213 0.21 -22.22 6.84
C ASN A 213 0.38 -20.78 7.36
N LYS A 214 1.63 -20.43 7.69
CA LYS A 214 2.05 -19.06 8.04
C LYS A 214 2.79 -18.49 6.84
N PRO A 215 2.16 -17.61 6.04
CA PRO A 215 2.72 -17.12 4.79
C PRO A 215 3.51 -15.83 4.97
N ALA A 216 4.37 -15.55 3.99
CA ALA A 216 5.11 -14.32 3.92
C ALA A 216 4.20 -13.10 3.71
N CYS A 217 3.13 -13.23 2.91
CA CYS A 217 2.19 -12.13 2.67
C CYS A 217 1.52 -11.66 3.97
N ALA A 218 0.89 -12.54 4.74
CA ALA A 218 0.18 -12.15 5.96
C ALA A 218 1.12 -11.46 6.96
N ASN A 219 2.31 -12.01 7.18
CA ASN A 219 3.25 -11.49 8.17
C ASN A 219 4.02 -10.25 7.66
N GLY A 220 4.37 -10.20 6.38
CA GLY A 220 5.06 -9.06 5.77
C GLY A 220 4.17 -7.82 5.67
N PHE A 221 2.96 -7.96 5.08
CA PHE A 221 2.02 -6.84 5.01
C PHE A 221 1.53 -6.41 6.38
N ALA A 222 1.33 -7.35 7.34
CA ALA A 222 1.02 -6.96 8.71
C ALA A 222 2.14 -6.13 9.34
N THR A 223 3.41 -6.48 9.09
CA THR A 223 4.55 -5.66 9.56
C THR A 223 4.51 -4.27 8.94
N TRP A 224 4.30 -4.15 7.64
CA TRP A 224 4.20 -2.87 6.94
C TRP A 224 3.03 -2.03 7.46
N PHE A 225 1.83 -2.63 7.58
CA PHE A 225 0.66 -1.97 8.18
C PHE A 225 0.93 -1.48 9.60
N LEU A 226 1.44 -2.35 10.47
CA LEU A 226 1.70 -2.01 11.88
C LEU A 226 2.66 -0.84 11.99
N MET A 227 3.68 -0.76 11.14
CA MET A 227 4.63 0.34 11.16
C MET A 227 4.02 1.64 10.62
N LYS A 228 3.12 1.60 9.62
CA LYS A 228 2.33 2.77 9.20
C LYS A 228 1.37 3.21 10.31
N TYR A 229 0.71 2.27 10.97
CA TYR A 229 -0.20 2.56 12.08
C TYR A 229 0.54 3.11 13.30
N TYR A 230 1.77 2.65 13.58
CA TYR A 230 2.61 3.16 14.65
C TYR A 230 2.80 4.68 14.61
N GLU A 231 2.88 5.26 13.42
CA GLU A 231 3.06 6.71 13.25
C GLU A 231 1.86 7.52 13.76
N VAL A 232 0.65 6.96 13.67
CA VAL A 232 -0.62 7.65 13.91
C VAL A 232 -1.44 7.08 15.08
N CYS A 233 -1.08 5.92 15.61
CA CYS A 233 -1.80 5.30 16.72
C CYS A 233 -1.61 6.07 18.04
N PRO A 234 -2.53 5.89 19.01
CA PRO A 234 -2.37 6.45 20.35
C PRO A 234 -1.03 6.05 21.00
N GLU A 235 -0.40 6.99 21.72
CA GLU A 235 0.91 6.76 22.35
C GLU A 235 0.94 5.51 23.23
N ALA A 236 -0.17 5.23 23.94
CA ALA A 236 -0.30 4.05 24.79
C ALA A 236 -0.22 2.71 24.04
N GLU A 237 -0.48 2.70 22.73
CA GLU A 237 -0.48 1.50 21.88
C GLU A 237 0.88 1.27 21.19
N LYS A 238 1.70 2.31 21.04
CA LYS A 238 2.93 2.27 20.25
C LYS A 238 3.87 1.14 20.62
N ALA A 239 4.14 0.95 21.91
CA ALA A 239 5.05 -0.09 22.37
C ALA A 239 4.57 -1.50 21.94
N ALA A 240 3.28 -1.79 22.07
CA ALA A 240 2.70 -3.08 21.70
C ALA A 240 2.68 -3.27 20.17
N VAL A 241 2.36 -2.22 19.42
CA VAL A 241 2.37 -2.23 17.93
C VAL A 241 3.77 -2.48 17.40
N LEU A 242 4.78 -1.79 17.92
CA LEU A 242 6.18 -1.96 17.52
C LEU A 242 6.69 -3.37 17.86
N GLU A 243 6.41 -3.88 19.05
CA GLU A 243 6.84 -5.23 19.43
C GLU A 243 6.19 -6.30 18.55
N MET A 244 4.92 -6.14 18.19
CA MET A 244 4.24 -7.04 17.25
C MET A 244 4.90 -7.00 15.88
N ALA A 245 5.16 -5.81 15.33
CA ALA A 245 5.82 -5.66 14.03
C ALA A 245 7.21 -6.32 14.03
N LYS A 246 8.03 -6.08 15.06
CA LYS A 246 9.35 -6.71 15.22
C LYS A 246 9.25 -8.24 15.30
N THR A 247 8.25 -8.75 16.01
CA THR A 247 8.01 -10.19 16.14
C THR A 247 7.69 -10.84 14.79
N LEU A 248 6.79 -10.26 14.00
CA LEU A 248 6.40 -10.79 12.69
C LEU A 248 7.56 -10.70 11.68
N TYR A 249 8.25 -9.57 11.65
CA TYR A 249 9.42 -9.38 10.78
C TYR A 249 10.53 -10.39 11.09
N LYS A 250 10.85 -10.56 12.38
CA LYS A 250 11.87 -11.52 12.82
C LYS A 250 11.49 -12.96 12.46
N TRP A 251 10.21 -13.32 12.65
CA TRP A 251 9.76 -14.66 12.30
C TRP A 251 9.94 -14.95 10.81
N LEU A 252 9.60 -14.01 9.93
CA LEU A 252 9.80 -14.11 8.48
C LEU A 252 11.29 -14.27 8.15
N TYR A 253 12.13 -13.43 8.71
CA TYR A 253 13.58 -13.47 8.52
C TYR A 253 14.17 -14.83 8.91
N ASP A 254 13.76 -15.38 10.05
CA ASP A 254 14.29 -16.64 10.58
C ASP A 254 13.76 -17.87 9.83
N ASN A 255 12.52 -17.83 9.31
CA ASN A 255 11.83 -19.02 8.78
C ASN A 255 11.66 -19.04 7.27
N LEU A 256 11.49 -17.89 6.61
CA LEU A 256 11.13 -17.82 5.19
C LEU A 256 12.15 -17.10 4.31
N ARG A 257 13.19 -16.51 4.88
CA ARG A 257 14.25 -15.89 4.08
C ARG A 257 15.13 -16.97 3.44
N ASP A 258 15.25 -16.90 2.12
CA ASP A 258 16.22 -17.71 1.39
C ASP A 258 17.62 -17.11 1.52
N LYS A 259 18.53 -17.85 2.17
CA LYS A 259 19.91 -17.40 2.39
C LYS A 259 20.74 -17.36 1.10
N GLY A 260 20.25 -18.01 0.03
CA GLY A 260 20.96 -18.08 -1.25
C GLY A 260 20.84 -16.79 -2.07
N ASP A 261 19.69 -16.08 -1.93
CA ASP A 261 19.42 -14.89 -2.73
C ASP A 261 18.70 -13.75 -1.97
N ASN A 262 18.55 -13.87 -0.67
CA ASN A 262 17.91 -12.87 0.22
C ASN A 262 16.43 -12.57 -0.09
N LEU A 263 15.76 -13.40 -0.90
CA LEU A 263 14.33 -13.29 -1.16
C LEU A 263 13.53 -14.14 -0.16
N TYR A 264 12.22 -14.00 -0.19
CA TYR A 264 11.36 -14.69 0.77
C TYR A 264 10.53 -15.77 0.09
N TRP A 265 10.57 -16.98 0.66
CA TRP A 265 9.71 -18.10 0.33
C TRP A 265 8.25 -17.80 0.70
N ASN A 266 7.31 -18.53 0.07
CA ASN A 266 5.89 -18.23 0.19
C ASN A 266 5.33 -18.48 1.59
N SER A 267 5.54 -19.67 2.15
CA SER A 267 4.90 -20.04 3.41
C SER A 267 5.57 -21.24 4.11
N LYS A 268 5.27 -21.37 5.41
CA LYS A 268 5.57 -22.56 6.23
C LYS A 268 4.25 -23.20 6.64
N GLY A 269 4.04 -24.44 6.22
CA GLY A 269 2.85 -25.23 6.54
C GLY A 269 2.81 -25.68 8.01
N ALA A 270 1.61 -25.98 8.50
CA ALA A 270 1.40 -26.53 9.85
C ALA A 270 2.15 -27.86 10.09
N ASP A 271 2.51 -28.56 9.04
CA ASP A 271 3.36 -29.76 9.03
C ASP A 271 4.86 -29.44 9.07
N GLY A 272 5.24 -28.17 9.04
CA GLY A 272 6.62 -27.68 9.02
C GLY A 272 7.25 -27.57 7.63
N ASN A 273 6.58 -28.02 6.57
CA ASN A 273 7.08 -27.92 5.20
C ASN A 273 7.13 -26.48 4.70
N ILE A 274 8.15 -26.16 3.91
CA ILE A 274 8.32 -24.82 3.32
C ILE A 274 7.87 -24.86 1.86
N ASN A 275 6.94 -23.99 1.49
CA ASN A 275 6.66 -23.65 0.11
C ASN A 275 7.68 -22.61 -0.37
N THR A 276 8.63 -23.06 -1.19
CA THR A 276 9.77 -22.25 -1.65
C THR A 276 9.46 -21.32 -2.84
N MET A 277 8.22 -21.24 -3.29
CA MET A 277 7.81 -20.31 -4.32
C MET A 277 8.11 -18.86 -3.86
N LYS A 278 8.48 -17.99 -4.80
CA LYS A 278 8.81 -16.60 -4.51
C LYS A 278 7.88 -15.67 -5.32
N TRP A 279 7.39 -14.66 -4.63
CA TRP A 279 6.53 -13.64 -5.22
C TRP A 279 7.11 -12.25 -4.95
N THR A 280 6.93 -11.33 -5.90
CA THR A 280 7.44 -9.96 -5.80
C THR A 280 6.94 -9.26 -4.55
N TYR A 281 5.65 -9.38 -4.25
CA TYR A 281 5.00 -8.70 -3.12
C TYR A 281 5.47 -9.22 -1.75
N ASN A 282 5.85 -10.50 -1.62
CA ASN A 282 6.39 -11.02 -0.36
C ASN A 282 7.71 -10.33 0.01
N SER A 283 8.62 -10.20 -0.96
CA SER A 283 9.88 -9.48 -0.76
C SER A 283 9.62 -7.97 -0.60
N GLY A 284 8.67 -7.42 -1.36
CA GLY A 284 8.26 -6.02 -1.24
C GLY A 284 7.81 -5.66 0.17
N ALA A 285 6.91 -6.45 0.77
CA ALA A 285 6.44 -6.20 2.13
C ALA A 285 7.57 -6.21 3.17
N MET A 286 8.58 -7.08 2.98
CA MET A 286 9.75 -7.14 3.87
C MET A 286 10.69 -5.94 3.68
N ILE A 287 10.83 -5.43 2.46
CA ILE A 287 11.59 -4.20 2.19
C ILE A 287 10.92 -3.03 2.90
N ALA A 288 9.63 -2.80 2.67
CA ALA A 288 8.90 -1.70 3.26
C ALA A 288 8.84 -1.78 4.80
N GLY A 289 8.54 -2.96 5.35
CA GLY A 289 8.55 -3.20 6.79
C GLY A 289 9.92 -2.96 7.42
N GLY A 290 11.00 -3.41 6.76
CA GLY A 290 12.38 -3.22 7.22
C GLY A 290 12.79 -1.74 7.22
N VAL A 291 12.49 -0.99 6.17
CA VAL A 291 12.75 0.46 6.11
C VAL A 291 12.07 1.18 7.28
N ARG A 292 10.78 0.96 7.47
CA ARG A 292 10.02 1.63 8.53
C ARG A 292 10.44 1.20 9.96
N LEU A 293 10.79 -0.08 10.14
CA LEU A 293 11.39 -0.51 11.41
C LEU A 293 12.71 0.21 11.68
N TYR A 294 13.56 0.37 10.67
CA TYR A 294 14.79 1.15 10.81
C TYR A 294 14.52 2.61 11.18
N GLU A 295 13.58 3.27 10.51
CA GLU A 295 13.23 4.67 10.76
C GLU A 295 12.76 4.93 12.19
N VAL A 296 12.05 3.97 12.79
CA VAL A 296 11.56 4.08 14.17
C VAL A 296 12.60 3.68 15.21
N THR A 297 13.39 2.63 14.93
CA THR A 297 14.29 2.04 15.95
C THR A 297 15.73 2.52 15.84
N GLY A 298 16.16 2.97 14.65
CA GLY A 298 17.58 3.24 14.36
C GLY A 298 18.45 1.98 14.20
N GLU A 299 17.86 0.78 14.26
CA GLU A 299 18.59 -0.49 14.19
C GLU A 299 18.98 -0.81 12.73
N LEU A 300 20.25 -0.60 12.38
CA LEU A 300 20.79 -0.71 11.01
C LEU A 300 20.55 -2.06 10.33
N HIS A 301 20.38 -3.14 11.08
CA HIS A 301 20.17 -4.44 10.47
C HIS A 301 18.87 -4.50 9.65
N TYR A 302 17.82 -3.78 10.04
CA TYR A 302 16.57 -3.67 9.26
C TYR A 302 16.79 -3.02 7.89
N LEU A 303 17.52 -1.89 7.86
CA LEU A 303 17.83 -1.20 6.62
C LEU A 303 18.76 -2.03 5.72
N ASN A 304 19.78 -2.67 6.30
CA ASN A 304 20.70 -3.52 5.56
C ASN A 304 19.97 -4.71 4.91
N GLU A 305 19.05 -5.34 5.63
CA GLU A 305 18.22 -6.42 5.11
C GLU A 305 17.28 -5.91 4.01
N ALA A 306 16.61 -4.77 4.22
CA ALA A 306 15.75 -4.16 3.20
C ALA A 306 16.53 -3.88 1.90
N LYS A 307 17.73 -3.31 1.99
CA LYS A 307 18.60 -3.07 0.83
C LYS A 307 19.07 -4.36 0.16
N ALA A 308 19.44 -5.38 0.93
CA ALA A 308 19.85 -6.68 0.39
C ALA A 308 18.69 -7.33 -0.38
N THR A 309 17.49 -7.37 0.23
CA THR A 309 16.28 -7.91 -0.41
C THR A 309 15.88 -7.10 -1.64
N ALA A 310 15.99 -5.77 -1.61
CA ALA A 310 15.66 -4.90 -2.74
C ALA A 310 16.59 -5.15 -3.94
N ASN A 311 17.89 -5.20 -3.73
CA ASN A 311 18.85 -5.52 -4.80
C ASN A 311 18.59 -6.90 -5.39
N SER A 312 18.42 -7.92 -4.55
CA SER A 312 18.09 -9.28 -4.98
C SER A 312 16.77 -9.34 -5.74
N SER A 313 15.76 -8.57 -5.31
CA SER A 313 14.47 -8.48 -6.00
C SER A 313 14.61 -7.92 -7.41
N TYR A 314 15.39 -6.86 -7.58
CA TYR A 314 15.68 -6.31 -8.91
C TYR A 314 16.36 -7.35 -9.79
N ASP A 315 17.44 -7.97 -9.31
CA ASP A 315 18.24 -8.92 -10.08
C ASP A 315 17.47 -10.22 -10.41
N TYR A 316 16.55 -10.64 -9.53
CA TYR A 316 15.74 -11.83 -9.73
C TYR A 316 14.53 -11.59 -10.65
N TRP A 317 13.83 -10.46 -10.51
CA TRP A 317 12.56 -10.23 -11.19
C TRP A 317 12.68 -9.48 -12.51
N VAL A 318 13.66 -8.56 -12.65
CA VAL A 318 13.85 -7.77 -13.88
C VAL A 318 14.66 -8.57 -14.89
N ARG A 319 13.99 -9.02 -15.95
CA ARG A 319 14.58 -9.91 -16.98
C ARG A 319 14.04 -9.56 -18.35
N SER A 320 14.71 -10.09 -19.40
CA SER A 320 14.13 -10.03 -20.75
C SER A 320 12.83 -10.85 -20.84
N ARG A 321 11.75 -10.24 -21.30
CA ARG A 321 10.45 -10.88 -21.53
C ARG A 321 9.85 -10.39 -22.85
N ASN A 322 9.48 -11.33 -23.72
CA ASN A 322 8.75 -11.05 -24.95
C ASN A 322 9.36 -9.92 -25.82
N GLY A 323 10.70 -9.81 -25.85
CA GLY A 323 11.43 -8.78 -26.59
C GLY A 323 11.64 -7.46 -25.85
N ILE A 324 11.18 -7.33 -24.61
CA ILE A 324 11.48 -6.21 -23.73
C ILE A 324 12.72 -6.59 -22.89
N PRO A 325 13.87 -5.90 -23.04
CA PRO A 325 15.14 -6.33 -22.42
C PRO A 325 15.12 -6.34 -20.88
N LEU A 326 14.50 -5.32 -20.29
CA LEU A 326 14.34 -5.17 -18.85
C LEU A 326 12.83 -5.08 -18.54
N CYS A 327 12.29 -6.13 -17.95
CA CYS A 327 10.86 -6.24 -17.75
C CYS A 327 10.56 -6.92 -16.41
N TYR A 328 9.74 -6.27 -15.56
CA TYR A 328 9.14 -6.88 -14.40
C TYR A 328 8.16 -8.01 -14.81
N PRO A 329 7.75 -8.91 -13.90
CA PRO A 329 6.67 -9.84 -14.17
C PRO A 329 5.41 -9.14 -14.65
N THR A 330 4.78 -9.63 -15.72
CA THR A 330 3.66 -8.96 -16.39
C THR A 330 2.32 -9.66 -16.25
N ASN A 331 2.33 -10.90 -15.79
CA ASN A 331 1.14 -11.73 -15.60
C ASN A 331 0.46 -11.51 -14.23
N ASP A 332 1.09 -10.70 -13.36
CA ASP A 332 0.57 -10.40 -12.03
C ASP A 332 0.93 -8.96 -11.62
N PRO A 333 0.32 -7.96 -12.27
CA PRO A 333 0.69 -6.57 -12.08
C PRO A 333 0.44 -6.06 -10.65
N TRP A 334 -0.56 -6.61 -9.93
CA TRP A 334 -0.78 -6.25 -8.53
C TRP A 334 0.40 -6.66 -7.64
N PHE A 335 0.95 -7.84 -7.85
CA PHE A 335 2.14 -8.27 -7.10
C PHE A 335 3.35 -7.39 -7.40
N THR A 336 3.46 -6.94 -8.65
CA THR A 336 4.57 -6.08 -9.07
C THR A 336 4.45 -4.67 -8.48
N ILE A 337 3.25 -4.05 -8.47
CA ILE A 337 3.11 -2.69 -7.92
C ILE A 337 3.41 -2.65 -6.41
N GLN A 338 3.13 -3.71 -5.65
CA GLN A 338 3.51 -3.76 -4.23
C GLN A 338 5.04 -3.75 -4.04
N LEU A 339 5.80 -4.43 -4.90
CA LEU A 339 7.26 -4.33 -4.90
C LEU A 339 7.73 -2.91 -5.26
N ILE A 340 7.13 -2.27 -6.26
CA ILE A 340 7.46 -0.90 -6.66
C ILE A 340 7.20 0.10 -5.52
N LYS A 341 6.06 -0.01 -4.85
CA LYS A 341 5.76 0.81 -3.66
C LYS A 341 6.83 0.65 -2.57
N SER A 342 7.31 -0.56 -2.36
CA SER A 342 8.36 -0.82 -1.37
C SER A 342 9.73 -0.23 -1.77
N PHE A 343 10.04 -0.17 -3.06
CA PHE A 343 11.23 0.54 -3.54
C PHE A 343 11.13 2.05 -3.33
N ILE A 344 9.91 2.61 -3.45
CA ILE A 344 9.67 4.03 -3.13
C ILE A 344 9.84 4.28 -1.62
N GLU A 345 9.39 3.38 -0.74
CA GLU A 345 9.67 3.46 0.70
C GLU A 345 11.20 3.48 0.99
N LEU A 346 12.00 2.81 0.17
CA LEU A 346 13.45 2.78 0.32
C LEU A 346 14.15 4.05 -0.21
N GLU A 347 13.48 4.90 -1.00
CA GLU A 347 14.10 6.05 -1.68
C GLU A 347 14.88 7.00 -0.76
N PRO A 348 14.40 7.36 0.45
CA PRO A 348 15.15 8.24 1.36
C PRO A 348 16.52 7.69 1.74
N HIS A 349 16.72 6.37 1.66
CA HIS A 349 17.94 5.68 2.09
C HIS A 349 18.76 5.13 0.92
N ASP A 350 18.19 5.03 -0.29
CA ASP A 350 18.89 4.62 -1.51
C ASP A 350 18.19 5.15 -2.78
N LYS A 351 18.32 6.45 -2.97
CA LYS A 351 17.70 7.16 -4.10
C LYS A 351 18.16 6.67 -5.47
N SER A 352 19.43 6.31 -5.61
CA SER A 352 19.99 5.86 -6.90
C SER A 352 19.40 4.51 -7.31
N PHE A 353 19.27 3.60 -6.36
CA PHE A 353 18.64 2.30 -6.58
C PHE A 353 17.15 2.45 -6.94
N THR A 354 16.40 3.24 -6.16
CA THR A 354 14.98 3.45 -6.43
C THR A 354 14.76 4.07 -7.81
N ARG A 355 15.54 5.08 -8.20
CA ARG A 355 15.46 5.67 -9.53
C ARG A 355 15.66 4.62 -10.64
N LYS A 356 16.71 3.79 -10.54
CA LYS A 356 16.96 2.69 -11.49
C LYS A 356 15.73 1.77 -11.62
N CYS A 357 15.13 1.39 -10.50
CA CYS A 357 13.95 0.53 -10.49
C CYS A 357 12.74 1.20 -11.15
N MET A 358 12.51 2.47 -10.84
CA MET A 358 11.41 3.25 -11.38
C MET A 358 11.54 3.51 -12.87
N GLU A 359 12.73 3.77 -13.41
CA GLU A 359 12.98 3.94 -14.85
C GLU A 359 12.56 2.70 -15.63
N VAL A 360 12.88 1.51 -15.14
CA VAL A 360 12.44 0.25 -15.75
C VAL A 360 10.93 0.09 -15.65
N PHE A 361 10.35 0.36 -14.48
CA PHE A 361 8.90 0.22 -14.28
C PHE A 361 8.10 1.19 -15.17
N ILE A 362 8.52 2.44 -15.25
CA ILE A 362 7.92 3.46 -16.12
C ILE A 362 7.95 2.99 -17.59
N SER A 363 9.10 2.50 -18.06
CA SER A 363 9.23 1.96 -19.41
C SER A 363 8.28 0.78 -19.67
N ASN A 364 8.12 -0.12 -18.70
CA ASN A 364 7.18 -1.25 -18.80
C ASN A 364 5.72 -0.77 -18.81
N LEU A 365 5.39 0.23 -18.01
CA LEU A 365 4.05 0.81 -17.95
C LEU A 365 3.68 1.54 -19.27
N ASP A 366 4.63 2.25 -19.89
CA ASP A 366 4.45 2.86 -21.20
C ASP A 366 4.23 1.81 -22.29
N ASN A 367 4.96 0.68 -22.22
CA ASN A 367 4.72 -0.44 -23.12
C ASN A 367 3.31 -1.03 -22.90
N ALA A 368 2.89 -1.22 -21.65
CA ALA A 368 1.54 -1.70 -21.32
C ALA A 368 0.46 -0.76 -21.87
N TRP A 369 0.64 0.55 -21.70
CA TRP A 369 -0.27 1.55 -22.23
C TRP A 369 -0.42 1.47 -23.75
N LYS A 370 0.68 1.27 -24.46
CA LYS A 370 0.71 1.23 -25.92
C LYS A 370 0.25 -0.10 -26.51
N ASN A 371 0.65 -1.23 -25.90
CA ASN A 371 0.54 -2.55 -26.50
C ASN A 371 -0.33 -3.53 -25.70
N GLY A 372 -0.57 -3.26 -24.41
CA GLY A 372 -1.33 -4.12 -23.50
C GLY A 372 -2.74 -3.62 -23.21
N ARG A 373 -3.24 -2.61 -23.92
CA ARG A 373 -4.54 -1.98 -23.66
C ARG A 373 -5.59 -2.40 -24.69
N MET A 374 -6.82 -2.56 -24.23
CA MET A 374 -8.00 -2.88 -25.04
C MET A 374 -8.72 -1.61 -25.51
N ASN A 375 -9.60 -1.75 -26.53
CA ASN A 375 -10.48 -0.65 -26.97
C ASN A 375 -11.46 -0.15 -25.91
N THR A 376 -11.76 -0.99 -24.89
CA THR A 376 -12.55 -0.60 -23.72
C THR A 376 -11.81 0.34 -22.77
N GLY A 377 -10.49 0.48 -22.93
CA GLY A 377 -9.60 1.18 -22.00
C GLY A 377 -9.04 0.31 -20.89
N LEU A 378 -9.48 -0.94 -20.76
CA LEU A 378 -8.94 -1.93 -19.82
C LEU A 378 -7.61 -2.49 -20.33
N PHE A 379 -6.87 -3.15 -19.42
CA PHE A 379 -5.60 -3.79 -19.74
C PHE A 379 -5.76 -5.30 -19.88
N TYR A 380 -4.99 -5.88 -20.80
CA TYR A 380 -4.70 -7.30 -20.78
C TYR A 380 -3.76 -7.64 -19.61
N GLU A 381 -3.75 -8.89 -19.18
CA GLU A 381 -2.87 -9.33 -18.08
C GLU A 381 -1.40 -9.26 -18.46
N ASP A 382 -1.05 -9.65 -19.69
CA ASP A 382 0.32 -9.53 -20.18
C ASP A 382 0.61 -8.11 -20.68
N TRP A 383 1.30 -7.33 -19.85
CA TRP A 383 1.71 -5.96 -20.17
C TRP A 383 2.77 -5.85 -21.27
N THR A 384 3.34 -6.97 -21.73
CA THR A 384 4.16 -6.93 -22.96
C THR A 384 3.33 -6.77 -24.22
N GLY A 385 2.03 -7.10 -24.16
CA GLY A 385 1.11 -7.07 -25.28
C GLY A 385 1.35 -8.21 -26.29
N LYS A 386 2.08 -9.27 -25.92
CA LYS A 386 2.41 -10.38 -26.83
C LYS A 386 1.59 -11.65 -26.56
N ASN A 387 1.26 -11.95 -25.31
CA ASN A 387 0.49 -13.12 -24.91
C ASN A 387 -0.91 -12.70 -24.47
N ILE A 388 -1.60 -11.96 -25.31
CA ILE A 388 -2.96 -11.48 -25.02
C ILE A 388 -3.98 -12.57 -25.29
N ASN A 389 -4.94 -12.76 -24.36
CA ASN A 389 -6.13 -13.56 -24.57
C ASN A 389 -7.37 -12.63 -24.51
N PRO A 390 -7.98 -12.29 -25.68
CA PRO A 390 -9.15 -11.41 -25.71
C PRO A 390 -10.37 -11.98 -25.00
N ASP A 391 -10.51 -13.32 -24.99
CA ASP A 391 -11.69 -14.03 -24.50
C ASP A 391 -11.61 -14.30 -22.98
N ARG A 392 -10.46 -14.08 -22.37
CA ARG A 392 -10.30 -14.25 -20.92
C ARG A 392 -10.98 -13.11 -20.16
N ASP A 393 -11.77 -13.45 -19.14
CA ASP A 393 -12.36 -12.48 -18.23
C ASP A 393 -11.29 -11.57 -17.62
N LYS A 394 -11.57 -10.28 -17.56
CA LYS A 394 -10.66 -9.30 -17.00
C LYS A 394 -10.98 -9.12 -15.51
N GLN A 395 -10.05 -9.50 -14.67
CA GLN A 395 -10.21 -9.37 -13.22
C GLN A 395 -10.07 -7.91 -12.79
N LEU A 396 -10.93 -7.48 -11.86
CA LEU A 396 -10.89 -6.13 -11.29
C LEU A 396 -9.51 -5.81 -10.67
N LEU A 397 -8.91 -6.78 -9.97
CA LEU A 397 -7.60 -6.62 -9.33
C LEU A 397 -6.51 -6.18 -10.34
N MET A 398 -6.50 -6.77 -11.53
CA MET A 398 -5.49 -6.44 -12.56
C MET A 398 -5.69 -5.04 -13.13
N GLN A 399 -6.94 -4.58 -13.23
CA GLN A 399 -7.27 -3.21 -13.67
C GLN A 399 -6.95 -2.19 -12.57
N ALA A 400 -7.24 -2.53 -11.33
CA ALA A 400 -6.86 -1.75 -10.16
C ALA A 400 -5.34 -1.56 -10.05
N ALA A 401 -4.57 -2.62 -10.29
CA ALA A 401 -3.12 -2.55 -10.34
C ALA A 401 -2.59 -1.62 -11.45
N ALA A 402 -3.24 -1.61 -12.61
CA ALA A 402 -2.88 -0.68 -13.69
C ALA A 402 -3.19 0.78 -13.30
N LEU A 403 -4.34 1.02 -12.69
CA LEU A 403 -4.73 2.33 -12.16
C LEU A 403 -3.72 2.81 -11.10
N GLU A 404 -3.44 1.98 -10.10
CA GLU A 404 -2.49 2.30 -9.02
C GLU A 404 -1.10 2.58 -9.59
N SER A 405 -0.63 1.78 -10.54
CA SER A 405 0.67 1.96 -11.19
C SER A 405 0.78 3.30 -11.90
N LEU A 406 -0.24 3.67 -12.68
CA LEU A 406 -0.28 4.96 -13.37
C LEU A 406 -0.33 6.14 -12.39
N GLY A 407 -1.12 6.01 -11.33
CA GLY A 407 -1.22 7.02 -10.27
C GLY A 407 0.08 7.17 -9.47
N VAL A 408 0.71 6.07 -9.09
CA VAL A 408 2.02 6.07 -8.40
C VAL A 408 3.10 6.74 -9.25
N VAL A 409 3.17 6.42 -10.55
CA VAL A 409 4.13 7.07 -11.46
C VAL A 409 3.81 8.56 -11.63
N ALA A 410 2.54 8.95 -11.69
CA ALA A 410 2.15 10.35 -11.75
C ALA A 410 2.59 11.14 -10.50
N LEU A 411 2.53 10.52 -9.31
CA LEU A 411 2.96 11.11 -8.05
C LEU A 411 4.49 11.12 -7.91
N TYR A 412 5.16 10.12 -8.44
CA TYR A 412 6.62 10.01 -8.40
C TYR A 412 7.32 11.02 -9.33
N ASN A 413 6.74 11.28 -10.51
CA ASN A 413 7.19 12.26 -11.50
C ASN A 413 6.05 13.26 -11.78
N PRO A 414 5.78 14.22 -10.88
CA PRO A 414 4.70 15.18 -11.02
C PRO A 414 4.84 16.12 -12.22
#